data_32a42c021bc80f3b5e7f06a2805db266
#
_entry.id   32a42c021bc80f3b5e7f06a2805db266
#
_cell.length_a   1.000
_cell.length_b   1.000
_cell.length_c   1.000
_cell.angle_alpha   90.00
_cell.angle_beta   90.00
_cell.angle_gamma   90.00
#
_symmetry.space_group_name_H-M   'P 1'
#
loop_
_entity.id
_entity.type
_entity.pdbx_description
1 polymer ?
#
loop_
_entity_poly.entity_id
_entity_poly.type
_entity_poly.pdbx_seq_one_letter_code
_entity_poly.pdbx_strand_id
1 'polypeptide(L)'
;MANTLLDGKDFKLGTFSSNCSSGLAVTKAPDRWSGSWEDNLKLAKICDETGIDFMLPIARWIGYGGETNFHEGVLDPTTWAAGLLANTKRLNVFATIHTAFNHPIVVAKQMATVDQIGQGRAGINIVAGWNKPEYDTFGMDLPQNHDDRYALAQEWWDIIKKIWTTPGKFDWDGKFFKLNHVEGLPKPYDGIL
;
A
#
# COMPACT_ATOMS: atom_id res chain seq x y z
N MET A 1 3.71 0.63 21.34
CA MET A 1 4.68 1.75 21.19
C MET A 1 3.95 2.83 20.43
N ALA A 2 4.23 4.11 20.70
CA ALA A 2 3.58 5.19 19.95
C ALA A 2 4.02 5.15 18.47
N ASN A 3 3.08 5.39 17.55
CA ASN A 3 3.36 5.52 16.12
C ASN A 3 4.26 6.73 15.88
N THR A 4 5.45 6.52 15.32
CA THR A 4 6.44 7.59 15.13
C THR A 4 5.99 8.63 14.10
N LEU A 5 5.05 8.33 13.23
CA LEU A 5 4.46 9.31 12.30
C LEU A 5 3.55 10.31 13.01
N LEU A 6 3.03 9.97 14.20
CA LEU A 6 2.12 10.77 14.99
C LEU A 6 2.79 11.37 16.25
N ASP A 7 4.11 11.37 16.33
CA ASP A 7 4.88 11.85 17.51
C ASP A 7 5.02 13.39 17.61
N GLY A 8 4.38 14.14 16.73
CA GLY A 8 4.37 15.60 16.72
C GLY A 8 5.61 16.27 16.10
N LYS A 9 6.56 15.51 15.57
CA LYS A 9 7.69 16.08 14.82
C LYS A 9 7.25 16.50 13.41
N ASP A 10 7.67 17.68 12.99
CA ASP A 10 7.28 18.26 11.69
C ASP A 10 7.93 17.56 10.49
N PHE A 11 9.11 16.94 10.68
CA PHE A 11 9.86 16.28 9.61
C PHE A 11 9.89 14.77 9.81
N LYS A 12 9.51 14.03 8.76
CA LYS A 12 9.55 12.57 8.69
C LYS A 12 10.41 12.12 7.52
N LEU A 13 11.27 11.16 7.74
CA LEU A 13 12.18 10.62 6.74
C LEU A 13 11.80 9.17 6.42
N GLY A 14 11.66 8.85 5.15
CA GLY A 14 11.34 7.49 4.70
C GLY A 14 12.14 7.05 3.49
N THR A 15 12.09 5.74 3.22
CA THR A 15 12.57 5.18 1.95
C THR A 15 11.40 4.95 1.01
N PHE A 16 11.68 4.97 -0.30
CA PHE A 16 10.68 4.76 -1.33
C PHE A 16 11.13 3.72 -2.35
N SER A 17 10.21 2.85 -2.79
CA SER A 17 10.44 1.93 -3.92
C SER A 17 11.45 0.81 -3.69
N SER A 18 11.75 0.46 -2.44
CA SER A 18 12.69 -0.63 -2.15
C SER A 18 12.13 -2.02 -2.48
N ASN A 19 10.81 -2.17 -2.59
CA ASN A 19 10.16 -3.43 -2.93
C ASN A 19 10.27 -3.84 -4.41
N CYS A 20 10.89 -3.01 -5.25
CA CYS A 20 11.02 -3.29 -6.67
C CYS A 20 12.47 -3.39 -7.14
N SER A 21 12.67 -4.19 -8.20
CA SER A 21 13.94 -4.30 -8.88
C SER A 21 14.42 -2.95 -9.39
N SER A 22 15.69 -2.65 -9.21
CA SER A 22 16.35 -1.37 -9.49
C SER A 22 15.92 -0.20 -8.58
N GLY A 23 14.99 -0.37 -7.63
CA GLY A 23 14.51 0.73 -6.80
C GLY A 23 13.98 1.90 -7.65
N LEU A 24 14.59 3.07 -7.58
CA LEU A 24 14.30 4.23 -8.44
C LEU A 24 15.36 4.49 -9.52
N ALA A 25 16.33 3.59 -9.69
CA ALA A 25 17.42 3.77 -10.65
C ALA A 25 17.15 3.05 -11.97
N VAL A 26 16.96 3.81 -13.05
CA VAL A 26 16.88 3.26 -14.42
C VAL A 26 18.31 3.02 -14.90
N THR A 27 18.85 1.84 -14.61
CA THR A 27 20.26 1.52 -14.85
C THR A 27 20.46 0.04 -15.22
N LYS A 28 21.56 -0.23 -15.94
CA LYS A 28 22.09 -1.58 -16.22
C LYS A 28 23.26 -1.94 -15.31
N ALA A 29 23.58 -1.15 -14.30
CA ALA A 29 24.63 -1.47 -13.37
C ALA A 29 24.44 -2.87 -12.77
N PRO A 30 25.50 -3.72 -12.73
CA PRO A 30 25.37 -5.10 -12.24
C PRO A 30 24.94 -5.16 -10.78
N ASP A 31 25.34 -4.18 -9.97
CA ASP A 31 25.04 -4.10 -8.53
C ASP A 31 23.82 -3.23 -8.22
N ARG A 32 22.91 -3.08 -9.19
CA ARG A 32 21.65 -2.38 -8.97
C ARG A 32 20.82 -3.07 -7.88
N TRP A 33 19.99 -2.29 -7.18
CA TRP A 33 19.10 -2.81 -6.14
C TRP A 33 18.27 -4.00 -6.65
N SER A 34 18.31 -5.10 -5.92
CA SER A 34 17.68 -6.36 -6.33
C SER A 34 16.16 -6.32 -6.21
N GLY A 35 15.63 -5.62 -5.20
CA GLY A 35 14.22 -5.69 -4.81
C GLY A 35 13.84 -7.01 -4.12
N SER A 36 14.81 -7.87 -3.80
CA SER A 36 14.58 -9.16 -3.14
C SER A 36 13.98 -8.99 -1.74
N TRP A 37 13.29 -10.02 -1.25
CA TRP A 37 12.81 -10.04 0.12
C TRP A 37 13.93 -9.91 1.14
N GLU A 38 15.04 -10.61 0.92
CA GLU A 38 16.20 -10.58 1.81
C GLU A 38 16.78 -9.18 1.98
N ASP A 39 17.01 -8.47 0.86
CA ASP A 39 17.52 -7.11 0.88
C ASP A 39 16.52 -6.12 1.50
N ASN A 40 15.25 -6.27 1.22
CA ASN A 40 14.21 -5.46 1.84
C ASN A 40 14.13 -5.65 3.36
N LEU A 41 14.21 -6.90 3.84
CA LEU A 41 14.21 -7.20 5.27
C LEU A 41 15.46 -6.62 5.96
N LYS A 42 16.63 -6.73 5.33
CA LYS A 42 17.87 -6.13 5.83
C LYS A 42 17.75 -4.60 5.91
N LEU A 43 17.25 -3.96 4.85
CA LEU A 43 17.03 -2.51 4.82
C LEU A 43 16.05 -2.08 5.90
N ALA A 44 14.94 -2.80 6.07
CA ALA A 44 13.93 -2.47 7.08
C ALA A 44 14.48 -2.52 8.51
N LYS A 45 15.33 -3.50 8.82
CA LYS A 45 16.01 -3.59 10.13
C LYS A 45 16.95 -2.40 10.35
N ILE A 46 17.73 -2.02 9.33
CA ILE A 46 18.60 -0.85 9.39
C ILE A 46 17.76 0.42 9.60
N CYS A 47 16.65 0.59 8.86
CA CYS A 47 15.75 1.72 9.03
C CYS A 47 15.15 1.78 10.44
N ASP A 48 14.72 0.63 10.97
CA ASP A 48 14.15 0.51 12.32
C ASP A 48 15.16 0.91 13.41
N GLU A 49 16.41 0.49 13.27
CA GLU A 49 17.52 0.76 14.20
C GLU A 49 18.03 2.21 14.13
N THR A 50 18.10 2.79 12.93
CA THR A 50 18.67 4.13 12.69
C THR A 50 17.67 5.27 12.82
N GLY A 51 16.38 4.96 13.00
CA GLY A 51 15.36 5.97 13.25
C GLY A 51 14.74 6.56 11.98
N ILE A 52 14.83 5.89 10.85
CA ILE A 52 14.00 6.19 9.67
C ILE A 52 12.53 5.97 10.06
N ASP A 53 11.65 6.90 9.69
CA ASP A 53 10.27 6.89 10.16
C ASP A 53 9.39 5.91 9.40
N PHE A 54 9.59 5.75 8.08
CA PHE A 54 8.72 4.88 7.27
C PHE A 54 9.38 4.29 6.03
N MET A 55 8.78 3.21 5.52
CA MET A 55 9.03 2.66 4.20
C MET A 55 7.76 2.69 3.35
N LEU A 56 7.87 3.20 2.11
CA LEU A 56 6.78 3.34 1.15
C LEU A 56 7.07 2.51 -0.10
N PRO A 57 6.26 1.47 -0.43
CA PRO A 57 6.44 0.65 -1.61
C PRO A 57 5.83 1.26 -2.87
N ILE A 58 6.19 0.70 -4.03
CA ILE A 58 5.43 0.85 -5.27
C ILE A 58 4.53 -0.37 -5.45
N ALA A 59 3.34 -0.18 -6.01
CA ALA A 59 2.50 -1.25 -6.53
C ALA A 59 2.64 -1.28 -8.07
N ARG A 60 3.02 -2.43 -8.62
CA ARG A 60 3.19 -2.61 -10.06
C ARG A 60 3.06 -4.06 -10.44
N TRP A 61 2.43 -4.32 -11.58
CA TRP A 61 2.21 -5.67 -12.12
C TRP A 61 2.95 -5.93 -13.43
N ILE A 62 3.45 -4.87 -14.08
CA ILE A 62 4.19 -4.96 -15.33
C ILE A 62 5.33 -3.94 -15.31
N GLY A 63 6.54 -4.38 -15.64
CA GLY A 63 7.70 -3.51 -15.78
C GLY A 63 7.56 -2.55 -16.97
N TYR A 64 8.43 -1.57 -17.02
CA TYR A 64 8.41 -0.59 -18.12
C TYR A 64 9.00 -1.12 -19.44
N GLY A 65 9.55 -2.33 -19.44
CA GLY A 65 10.20 -2.89 -20.63
C GLY A 65 11.51 -2.19 -20.99
N GLY A 66 11.89 -2.33 -22.29
CA GLY A 66 13.16 -1.79 -22.76
C GLY A 66 14.38 -2.53 -22.21
N GLU A 67 15.56 -1.94 -22.41
CA GLU A 67 16.82 -2.59 -22.05
C GLU A 67 17.05 -2.77 -20.55
N THR A 68 16.46 -1.93 -19.73
CA THR A 68 16.60 -2.00 -18.26
C THR A 68 15.49 -2.82 -17.62
N ASN A 69 14.37 -3.00 -18.32
CA ASN A 69 13.10 -3.50 -17.79
C ASN A 69 12.82 -3.05 -16.35
N PHE A 70 12.92 -1.76 -16.17
CA PHE A 70 12.78 -1.08 -14.88
C PHE A 70 11.47 -1.49 -14.19
N HIS A 71 11.54 -1.86 -12.92
CA HIS A 71 10.41 -2.40 -12.14
C HIS A 71 9.80 -3.70 -12.69
N GLU A 72 10.59 -4.58 -13.32
CA GLU A 72 10.05 -5.88 -13.77
C GLU A 72 9.61 -6.79 -12.61
N GLY A 73 10.37 -6.78 -11.52
CA GLY A 73 10.08 -7.52 -10.29
C GLY A 73 9.64 -6.57 -9.18
N VAL A 74 8.42 -6.75 -8.70
CA VAL A 74 7.86 -5.97 -7.58
C VAL A 74 7.21 -6.91 -6.59
N LEU A 75 7.64 -6.86 -5.33
CA LEU A 75 6.98 -7.59 -4.25
C LEU A 75 5.63 -6.94 -3.95
N ASP A 76 4.59 -7.77 -3.77
CA ASP A 76 3.24 -7.28 -3.43
C ASP A 76 3.28 -6.36 -2.20
N PRO A 77 2.77 -5.12 -2.31
CA PRO A 77 2.94 -4.12 -1.25
C PRO A 77 2.31 -4.51 0.08
N THR A 78 1.15 -5.16 0.06
CA THR A 78 0.41 -5.52 1.28
C THR A 78 1.08 -6.67 2.02
N THR A 79 1.48 -7.70 1.27
CA THR A 79 2.20 -8.86 1.83
C THR A 79 3.60 -8.46 2.30
N TRP A 80 4.29 -7.62 1.53
CA TRP A 80 5.58 -7.04 1.89
C TRP A 80 5.49 -6.22 3.19
N ALA A 81 4.48 -5.34 3.32
CA ALA A 81 4.27 -4.53 4.52
C ALA A 81 4.03 -5.40 5.76
N ALA A 82 3.19 -6.42 5.66
CA ALA A 82 2.94 -7.37 6.75
C ALA A 82 4.23 -8.06 7.22
N GLY A 83 5.05 -8.52 6.25
CA GLY A 83 6.34 -9.17 6.54
C GLY A 83 7.33 -8.24 7.25
N LEU A 84 7.46 -7.00 6.79
CA LEU A 84 8.37 -6.03 7.41
C LEU A 84 7.89 -5.60 8.80
N LEU A 85 6.60 -5.33 8.96
CA LEU A 85 6.01 -4.96 10.26
C LEU A 85 6.19 -6.05 11.32
N ALA A 86 6.09 -7.32 10.92
CA ALA A 86 6.33 -8.46 11.81
C ALA A 86 7.80 -8.57 12.28
N ASN A 87 8.74 -7.98 11.53
CA ASN A 87 10.18 -8.07 11.78
C ASN A 87 10.82 -6.78 12.29
N THR A 88 10.03 -5.73 12.54
CA THR A 88 10.47 -4.41 13.02
C THR A 88 9.68 -3.99 14.25
N LYS A 89 10.16 -2.98 14.99
CA LYS A 89 9.55 -2.52 16.26
C LYS A 89 9.04 -1.08 16.22
N ARG A 90 9.67 -0.21 15.43
CA ARG A 90 9.40 1.23 15.38
C ARG A 90 8.96 1.71 14.00
N LEU A 91 9.54 1.12 12.97
CA LEU A 91 9.34 1.49 11.57
C LEU A 91 7.87 1.40 11.18
N ASN A 92 7.34 2.46 10.57
CA ASN A 92 6.05 2.43 9.91
C ASN A 92 6.22 1.89 8.49
N VAL A 93 5.28 1.08 8.02
CA VAL A 93 5.33 0.53 6.67
C VAL A 93 4.01 0.74 5.98
N PHE A 94 4.06 1.39 4.82
CA PHE A 94 2.88 1.60 3.98
C PHE A 94 2.64 0.42 3.05
N ALA A 95 1.39 0.24 2.64
CA ALA A 95 1.02 -0.53 1.46
C ALA A 95 0.48 0.40 0.39
N THR A 96 0.98 0.30 -0.84
CA THR A 96 0.46 1.05 -1.99
C THR A 96 -0.62 0.23 -2.67
N ILE A 97 -1.82 0.80 -2.81
CA ILE A 97 -3.00 0.09 -3.29
C ILE A 97 -3.68 0.88 -4.41
N HIS A 98 -3.84 0.24 -5.57
CA HIS A 98 -4.61 0.79 -6.68
C HIS A 98 -6.10 0.48 -6.47
N THR A 99 -6.92 1.52 -6.39
CA THR A 99 -8.36 1.39 -6.11
C THR A 99 -9.11 0.65 -7.21
N ALA A 100 -8.66 0.77 -8.46
CA ALA A 100 -9.28 0.10 -9.60
C ALA A 100 -9.15 -1.43 -9.57
N PHE A 101 -8.05 -1.96 -9.01
CA PHE A 101 -7.75 -3.39 -9.05
C PHE A 101 -8.08 -4.12 -7.75
N ASN A 102 -8.43 -3.37 -6.69
CA ASN A 102 -8.60 -3.92 -5.37
C ASN A 102 -9.96 -3.54 -4.78
N HIS A 103 -10.77 -4.55 -4.47
CA HIS A 103 -12.09 -4.32 -3.89
C HIS A 103 -11.99 -3.76 -2.46
N PRO A 104 -12.72 -2.69 -2.07
CA PRO A 104 -12.55 -2.02 -0.78
C PRO A 104 -12.78 -2.94 0.44
N ILE A 105 -13.74 -3.89 0.36
CA ILE A 105 -13.98 -4.86 1.45
C ILE A 105 -12.75 -5.75 1.69
N VAL A 106 -12.11 -6.21 0.60
CA VAL A 106 -10.92 -7.06 0.71
C VAL A 106 -9.77 -6.29 1.33
N VAL A 107 -9.53 -5.08 0.84
CA VAL A 107 -8.45 -4.22 1.33
C VAL A 107 -8.68 -3.80 2.77
N ALA A 108 -9.90 -3.45 3.15
CA ALA A 108 -10.23 -3.09 4.53
C ALA A 108 -9.84 -4.22 5.51
N LYS A 109 -10.12 -5.48 5.12
CA LYS A 109 -9.73 -6.65 5.94
C LYS A 109 -8.23 -6.90 5.94
N GLN A 110 -7.59 -6.83 4.77
CA GLN A 110 -6.13 -7.02 4.64
C GLN A 110 -5.38 -5.98 5.48
N MET A 111 -5.70 -4.70 5.31
CA MET A 111 -5.01 -3.62 6.00
C MET A 111 -5.26 -3.62 7.51
N ALA A 112 -6.48 -3.92 7.96
CA ALA A 112 -6.73 -4.11 9.39
C ALA A 112 -5.88 -5.27 9.97
N THR A 113 -5.69 -6.36 9.20
CA THR A 113 -4.82 -7.47 9.62
C THR A 113 -3.35 -7.05 9.67
N VAL A 114 -2.88 -6.35 8.63
CA VAL A 114 -1.50 -5.82 8.56
C VAL A 114 -1.24 -4.88 9.73
N ASP A 115 -2.21 -4.04 10.07
CA ASP A 115 -2.09 -3.11 11.19
C ASP A 115 -2.09 -3.80 12.56
N GLN A 116 -2.88 -4.88 12.73
CA GLN A 116 -2.80 -5.73 13.93
C GLN A 116 -1.40 -6.37 14.07
N ILE A 117 -0.80 -6.87 12.97
CA ILE A 117 0.57 -7.39 12.95
C ILE A 117 1.56 -6.28 13.34
N GLY A 118 1.38 -5.10 12.77
CA GLY A 118 2.22 -3.93 12.99
C GLY A 118 1.96 -3.17 14.29
N GLN A 119 0.91 -3.53 15.06
CA GLN A 119 0.52 -2.84 16.29
C GLN A 119 0.39 -1.31 16.10
N GLY A 120 -0.40 -0.91 15.08
CA GLY A 120 -0.68 0.50 14.77
C GLY A 120 0.40 1.20 13.94
N ARG A 121 1.29 0.45 13.25
CA ARG A 121 2.37 1.02 12.42
C ARG A 121 2.16 0.84 10.92
N ALA A 122 1.02 0.31 10.51
CA ALA A 122 0.67 0.22 9.09
C ALA A 122 0.19 1.57 8.55
N GLY A 123 0.41 1.80 7.28
CA GLY A 123 -0.12 2.93 6.54
C GLY A 123 -0.63 2.50 5.16
N ILE A 124 -1.46 3.32 4.55
CA ILE A 124 -1.98 3.07 3.21
C ILE A 124 -1.66 4.23 2.27
N ASN A 125 -1.11 3.91 1.10
CA ASN A 125 -0.93 4.83 -0.01
C ASN A 125 -1.95 4.50 -1.10
N ILE A 126 -2.91 5.39 -1.32
CA ILE A 126 -4.05 5.17 -2.21
C ILE A 126 -3.71 5.73 -3.59
N VAL A 127 -3.79 4.87 -4.62
CA VAL A 127 -3.52 5.22 -6.02
C VAL A 127 -4.79 5.10 -6.84
N ALA A 128 -5.23 6.22 -7.43
CA ALA A 128 -6.42 6.27 -8.29
C ALA A 128 -6.20 5.58 -9.66
N GLY A 129 -4.94 5.38 -10.05
CA GLY A 129 -4.56 4.71 -11.29
C GLY A 129 -4.29 5.66 -12.45
N TRP A 130 -3.30 5.31 -13.28
CA TRP A 130 -2.89 6.12 -14.46
C TRP A 130 -2.21 5.28 -15.55
N ASN A 131 -1.66 4.11 -15.21
CA ASN A 131 -0.82 3.31 -16.08
C ASN A 131 -1.66 2.36 -16.94
N LYS A 132 -1.95 2.77 -18.17
CA LYS A 132 -2.77 1.98 -19.08
C LYS A 132 -2.30 0.52 -19.26
N PRO A 133 -1.00 0.20 -19.43
CA PRO A 133 -0.54 -1.19 -19.55
C PRO A 133 -0.96 -2.08 -18.37
N GLU A 134 -1.06 -1.55 -17.15
CA GLU A 134 -1.55 -2.32 -16.00
C GLU A 134 -3.04 -2.61 -16.13
N TYR A 135 -3.85 -1.62 -16.55
CA TYR A 135 -5.28 -1.86 -16.83
C TYR A 135 -5.48 -2.94 -17.89
N ASP A 136 -4.69 -2.90 -18.97
CA ASP A 136 -4.72 -3.92 -20.03
C ASP A 136 -4.38 -5.31 -19.47
N THR A 137 -3.41 -5.42 -18.55
CA THR A 137 -3.04 -6.68 -17.89
C THR A 137 -4.21 -7.26 -17.08
N PHE A 138 -5.03 -6.42 -16.46
CA PHE A 138 -6.25 -6.83 -15.75
C PHE A 138 -7.47 -7.00 -16.65
N GLY A 139 -7.35 -6.76 -17.97
CA GLY A 139 -8.48 -6.79 -18.90
C GLY A 139 -9.49 -5.68 -18.63
N MET A 140 -9.05 -4.55 -18.12
CA MET A 140 -9.87 -3.41 -17.75
C MET A 140 -9.55 -2.19 -18.61
N ASP A 141 -10.54 -1.34 -18.83
CA ASP A 141 -10.35 -0.05 -19.48
C ASP A 141 -9.90 1.01 -18.45
N LEU A 142 -8.86 1.76 -18.81
CA LEU A 142 -8.49 2.94 -18.03
C LEU A 142 -9.52 4.05 -18.27
N PRO A 143 -10.26 4.52 -17.24
CA PRO A 143 -11.18 5.64 -17.40
C PRO A 143 -10.43 6.88 -17.92
N GLN A 144 -10.89 7.43 -19.03
CA GLN A 144 -10.25 8.56 -19.71
C GLN A 144 -10.34 9.84 -18.86
N ASN A 145 -11.48 10.05 -18.20
CA ASN A 145 -11.66 11.20 -17.33
C ASN A 145 -10.88 11.02 -16.03
N HIS A 146 -9.99 11.96 -15.75
CA HIS A 146 -9.23 12.05 -14.51
C HIS A 146 -10.14 12.11 -13.26
N ASP A 147 -11.18 12.90 -13.32
CA ASP A 147 -12.07 13.12 -12.18
C ASP A 147 -12.86 11.86 -11.81
N ASP A 148 -13.23 11.01 -12.78
CA ASP A 148 -13.89 9.74 -12.51
C ASP A 148 -12.99 8.77 -11.76
N ARG A 149 -11.67 8.74 -12.06
CA ARG A 149 -10.71 7.91 -11.33
C ARG A 149 -10.58 8.34 -9.87
N TYR A 150 -10.55 9.64 -9.62
CA TYR A 150 -10.48 10.18 -8.27
C TYR A 150 -11.81 10.04 -7.52
N ALA A 151 -12.95 10.19 -8.20
CA ALA A 151 -14.25 9.95 -7.60
C ALA A 151 -14.42 8.47 -7.15
N LEU A 152 -13.95 7.52 -7.97
CA LEU A 152 -13.89 6.10 -7.59
C LEU A 152 -12.99 5.89 -6.38
N ALA A 153 -11.80 6.47 -6.39
CA ALA A 153 -10.86 6.35 -5.27
C ALA A 153 -11.41 6.94 -3.98
N GLN A 154 -12.14 8.07 -4.07
CA GLN A 154 -12.77 8.69 -2.92
C GLN A 154 -13.90 7.79 -2.34
N GLU A 155 -14.80 7.28 -3.19
CA GLU A 155 -15.85 6.37 -2.73
C GLU A 155 -15.26 5.08 -2.13
N TRP A 156 -14.23 4.53 -2.76
CA TRP A 156 -13.49 3.39 -2.27
C TRP A 156 -12.91 3.62 -0.86
N TRP A 157 -12.31 4.78 -0.65
CA TRP A 157 -11.76 5.16 0.66
C TRP A 157 -12.85 5.38 1.71
N ASP A 158 -13.96 6.01 1.33
CA ASP A 158 -15.08 6.25 2.23
C ASP A 158 -15.72 4.94 2.71
N ILE A 159 -15.80 3.93 1.84
CA ILE A 159 -16.22 2.57 2.20
C ILE A 159 -15.27 1.96 3.24
N ILE A 160 -13.98 2.03 3.03
CA ILE A 160 -12.98 1.49 3.96
C ILE A 160 -13.07 2.16 5.32
N LYS A 161 -13.12 3.49 5.37
CA LYS A 161 -13.32 4.24 6.62
C LYS A 161 -14.60 3.77 7.33
N LYS A 162 -15.70 3.64 6.60
CA LYS A 162 -16.96 3.20 7.18
C LYS A 162 -16.86 1.77 7.73
N ILE A 163 -16.19 0.85 7.03
CA ILE A 163 -15.92 -0.51 7.51
C ILE A 163 -15.18 -0.48 8.84
N TRP A 164 -14.18 0.37 8.98
CA TRP A 164 -13.36 0.42 10.20
C TRP A 164 -14.04 1.12 11.37
N THR A 165 -14.92 2.10 11.11
CA THR A 165 -15.52 2.93 12.16
C THR A 165 -16.93 2.53 12.56
N THR A 166 -17.69 1.86 11.70
CA THR A 166 -19.09 1.50 11.99
C THR A 166 -19.16 0.23 12.84
N PRO A 167 -19.87 0.23 13.97
CA PRO A 167 -20.21 -0.99 14.69
C PRO A 167 -21.36 -1.71 13.95
N GLY A 168 -21.17 -3.05 13.75
CA GLY A 168 -22.21 -3.89 13.12
C GLY A 168 -22.24 -3.75 11.59
N LYS A 169 -23.37 -4.18 11.02
CA LYS A 169 -23.59 -4.26 9.57
C LYS A 169 -24.16 -2.95 9.01
N PHE A 170 -23.80 -2.65 7.76
CA PHE A 170 -24.36 -1.53 7.01
C PHE A 170 -24.47 -1.87 5.52
N ASP A 171 -25.30 -1.12 4.82
CA ASP A 171 -25.39 -1.15 3.37
C ASP A 171 -24.73 0.10 2.78
N TRP A 172 -24.26 -0.01 1.53
CA TRP A 172 -23.65 1.08 0.77
C TRP A 172 -24.30 1.17 -0.60
N ASP A 173 -24.85 2.34 -0.94
CA ASP A 173 -25.45 2.62 -2.23
C ASP A 173 -24.76 3.85 -2.87
N GLY A 174 -23.58 3.63 -3.44
CA GLY A 174 -22.76 4.66 -4.07
C GLY A 174 -22.86 4.67 -5.59
N LYS A 175 -22.05 5.51 -6.23
CA LYS A 175 -21.95 5.59 -7.70
C LYS A 175 -21.26 4.35 -8.27
N PHE A 176 -20.17 3.88 -7.63
CA PHE A 176 -19.32 2.82 -8.14
C PHE A 176 -19.53 1.48 -7.43
N PHE A 177 -19.96 1.52 -6.17
CA PHE A 177 -20.15 0.32 -5.36
C PHE A 177 -21.56 0.22 -4.82
N LYS A 178 -22.16 -0.99 -4.93
CA LYS A 178 -23.44 -1.36 -4.32
C LYS A 178 -23.18 -2.56 -3.42
N LEU A 179 -23.23 -2.37 -2.11
CA LEU A 179 -22.81 -3.35 -1.13
C LEU A 179 -23.90 -3.56 -0.07
N ASN A 180 -24.16 -4.82 0.29
CA ASN A 180 -25.18 -5.16 1.27
C ASN A 180 -24.55 -5.91 2.45
N HIS A 181 -25.03 -5.62 3.66
CA HIS A 181 -24.65 -6.32 4.89
C HIS A 181 -23.14 -6.33 5.17
N VAL A 182 -22.45 -5.25 4.83
CA VAL A 182 -21.00 -5.10 5.04
C VAL A 182 -20.72 -5.04 6.54
N GLU A 183 -19.80 -5.87 6.99
CA GLU A 183 -19.31 -5.87 8.36
C GLU A 183 -17.79 -6.06 8.34
N GLY A 184 -17.07 -5.24 9.09
CA GLY A 184 -15.61 -5.24 9.11
C GLY A 184 -15.03 -5.64 10.46
N LEU A 185 -14.52 -6.86 10.56
CA LEU A 185 -13.71 -7.36 11.68
C LEU A 185 -12.52 -8.17 11.14
N PRO A 186 -11.32 -8.05 11.74
CA PRO A 186 -11.00 -7.13 12.84
C PRO A 186 -11.03 -5.66 12.42
N LYS A 187 -11.03 -4.76 13.39
CA LYS A 187 -10.72 -3.33 13.16
C LYS A 187 -9.20 -3.13 13.13
N PRO A 188 -8.68 -2.01 12.58
CA PRO A 188 -7.30 -1.59 12.81
C PRO A 188 -6.95 -1.54 14.28
N TYR A 189 -5.66 -1.61 14.61
CA TYR A 189 -5.17 -1.75 15.99
C TYR A 189 -5.64 -0.59 16.90
N ASP A 190 -5.56 0.65 16.42
CA ASP A 190 -5.97 1.87 17.14
C ASP A 190 -7.18 2.57 16.48
N GLY A 191 -7.99 1.85 15.68
CA GLY A 191 -9.21 2.35 15.09
C GLY A 191 -9.14 2.69 13.60
N ILE A 192 -8.32 3.63 13.17
CA ILE A 192 -8.09 4.02 11.76
C ILE A 192 -6.59 4.07 11.48
N LEU A 193 -6.21 3.60 10.28
CA LEU A 193 -4.84 3.70 9.74
C LEU A 193 -4.49 5.13 9.35
#